data_8aca60b04b0b1a58873570bc28008cad
#
_entry.id   8aca60b04b0b1a58873570bc28008cad
#
_cell.length_a   1.000
_cell.length_b   1.000
_cell.length_c   1.000
_cell.angle_alpha   90.00
_cell.angle_beta   90.00
_cell.angle_gamma   90.00
#
_symmetry.space_group_name_H-M   'P 1'
#
loop_
_entity.id
_entity.type
_entity.pdbx_description
1 polymer ?
#
loop_
_entity_poly.entity_id
_entity_poly.type
_entity_poly.pdbx_seq_one_letter_code
_entity_poly.pdbx_strand_id
1 'polypeptide(L)'
;VLWSADVGKAGDHTFVPAVVGSSVYSAALDGTVVRLDDGQQVWKINAGKPLSGGVGADQRMVVVGTAKGELFAFATADGSLLWKARASSEIVAPPTVSSGLVIARSGDHRLTAYDPLDGKRKWVYQRPSTPLSLRVVAGPVLIDRYVFAGFPGGKLIAVSAENGAPLWEGTVALPKGATELDRVADISSLPVI
;
A
#
# COMPACT_ATOMS: atom_id res chain seq x y z
N VAL A 1 1.21 2.72 -28.06
CA VAL A 1 1.02 3.52 -26.83
C VAL A 1 -0.03 4.58 -27.14
N LEU A 2 -1.14 4.59 -26.40
CA LEU A 2 -2.20 5.58 -26.58
C LEU A 2 -1.76 6.96 -26.04
N TRP A 3 -1.12 6.98 -24.87
CA TRP A 3 -0.54 8.16 -24.27
C TRP A 3 0.56 7.76 -23.26
N SER A 4 1.39 8.71 -22.87
CA SER A 4 2.37 8.58 -21.79
C SER A 4 2.47 9.89 -21.02
N ALA A 5 2.76 9.81 -19.71
CA ALA A 5 2.94 10.97 -18.87
C ALA A 5 4.15 10.76 -17.96
N ASP A 6 4.96 11.80 -17.78
CA ASP A 6 6.04 11.81 -16.81
C ASP A 6 5.51 12.34 -15.48
N VAL A 7 5.56 11.51 -14.45
CA VAL A 7 5.12 11.87 -13.08
C VAL A 7 6.31 12.25 -12.19
N GLY A 8 7.49 11.68 -12.47
CA GLY A 8 8.71 11.86 -11.69
C GLY A 8 9.41 10.52 -11.40
N LYS A 9 10.41 10.55 -10.53
CA LYS A 9 11.24 9.38 -10.23
C LYS A 9 10.65 8.56 -9.08
N ALA A 10 10.72 7.22 -9.19
CA ALA A 10 10.36 6.30 -8.12
C ALA A 10 11.51 6.07 -7.12
N GLY A 11 12.77 6.22 -7.55
CA GLY A 11 13.93 5.80 -6.74
C GLY A 11 13.88 4.29 -6.49
N ASP A 12 14.25 3.88 -5.28
CA ASP A 12 14.23 2.48 -4.82
C ASP A 12 12.89 2.08 -4.19
N HIS A 13 11.83 2.85 -4.44
CA HIS A 13 10.50 2.64 -3.87
C HIS A 13 9.51 2.14 -4.92
N THR A 14 8.48 1.46 -4.45
CA THR A 14 7.44 0.90 -5.33
C THR A 14 6.26 1.86 -5.41
N PHE A 15 6.11 2.49 -6.58
CA PHE A 15 4.92 3.26 -6.92
C PHE A 15 4.14 2.54 -8.02
N VAL A 16 2.96 2.08 -7.69
CA VAL A 16 2.05 1.42 -8.62
C VAL A 16 0.91 2.38 -8.90
N PRO A 17 0.67 2.77 -10.16
CA PRO A 17 -0.49 3.60 -10.49
C PRO A 17 -1.80 2.91 -10.11
N ALA A 18 -2.75 3.68 -9.59
CA ALA A 18 -4.11 3.21 -9.33
C ALA A 18 -5.05 3.68 -10.43
N VAL A 19 -5.90 2.78 -10.92
CA VAL A 19 -6.90 3.09 -11.94
C VAL A 19 -8.28 3.02 -11.30
N VAL A 20 -9.05 4.11 -11.40
CA VAL A 20 -10.40 4.23 -10.86
C VAL A 20 -11.30 4.82 -11.94
N GLY A 21 -12.15 3.98 -12.55
CA GLY A 21 -12.91 4.38 -13.75
C GLY A 21 -11.96 4.73 -14.91
N SER A 22 -12.07 5.94 -15.44
CA SER A 22 -11.19 6.48 -16.49
C SER A 22 -9.98 7.25 -15.95
N SER A 23 -9.90 7.44 -14.64
CA SER A 23 -8.82 8.20 -14.00
C SER A 23 -7.66 7.32 -13.58
N VAL A 24 -6.44 7.80 -13.80
CA VAL A 24 -5.19 7.18 -13.36
C VAL A 24 -4.54 8.09 -12.32
N TYR A 25 -4.25 7.54 -11.15
CA TYR A 25 -3.54 8.22 -10.08
C TYR A 25 -2.13 7.66 -9.99
N SER A 26 -1.14 8.54 -9.89
CA SER A 26 0.25 8.14 -9.75
C SER A 26 0.98 9.07 -8.78
N ALA A 27 2.11 8.60 -8.26
CA ALA A 27 2.93 9.36 -7.33
C ALA A 27 4.42 9.16 -7.63
N ALA A 28 5.25 10.08 -7.09
CA ALA A 28 6.70 10.03 -7.21
C ALA A 28 7.39 10.26 -5.86
N LEU A 29 8.65 9.89 -5.78
CA LEU A 29 9.49 10.01 -4.58
C LEU A 29 9.55 11.43 -4.01
N ASP A 30 9.53 12.46 -4.86
CA ASP A 30 9.63 13.87 -4.46
C ASP A 30 8.39 14.45 -3.77
N GLY A 31 7.36 13.62 -3.56
CA GLY A 31 6.08 14.03 -2.97
C GLY A 31 5.01 14.35 -3.98
N THR A 32 5.30 14.30 -5.27
CA THR A 32 4.31 14.52 -6.33
C THR A 32 3.22 13.46 -6.28
N VAL A 33 1.95 13.89 -6.37
CA VAL A 33 0.78 13.05 -6.62
C VAL A 33 -0.01 13.70 -7.75
N VAL A 34 -0.45 12.89 -8.73
CA VAL A 34 -1.11 13.38 -9.93
C VAL A 34 -2.34 12.54 -10.28
N ARG A 35 -3.39 13.20 -10.78
CA ARG A 35 -4.50 12.58 -11.49
C ARG A 35 -4.40 12.88 -12.97
N LEU A 36 -4.55 11.84 -13.78
CA LEU A 36 -4.58 11.87 -15.22
C LEU A 36 -5.89 11.26 -15.71
N ASP A 37 -6.62 11.96 -16.58
CA ASP A 37 -7.78 11.44 -17.30
C ASP A 37 -7.42 11.44 -18.78
N ASP A 38 -7.47 10.28 -19.44
CA ASP A 38 -7.08 10.09 -20.85
C ASP A 38 -5.69 10.69 -21.18
N GLY A 39 -4.76 10.58 -20.25
CA GLY A 39 -3.40 11.12 -20.37
C GLY A 39 -3.26 12.62 -20.11
N GLN A 40 -4.35 13.33 -19.88
CA GLN A 40 -4.34 14.75 -19.54
C GLN A 40 -4.28 14.95 -18.02
N GLN A 41 -3.42 15.85 -17.57
CA GLN A 41 -3.31 16.17 -16.14
C GLN A 41 -4.54 16.98 -15.69
N VAL A 42 -5.34 16.37 -14.80
CA VAL A 42 -6.48 17.05 -14.16
C VAL A 42 -5.99 17.91 -13.00
N TRP A 43 -5.17 17.31 -12.12
CA TRP A 43 -4.50 18.03 -11.05
C TRP A 43 -3.16 17.39 -10.72
N LYS A 44 -2.27 18.19 -10.15
CA LYS A 44 -0.98 17.76 -9.60
C LYS A 44 -0.73 18.51 -8.30
N ILE A 45 -0.41 17.78 -7.26
CA ILE A 45 -0.09 18.32 -5.93
C ILE A 45 1.25 17.79 -5.45
N ASN A 46 1.75 18.40 -4.38
CA ASN A 46 2.90 17.86 -3.65
C ASN A 46 2.51 17.62 -2.19
N ALA A 47 2.78 16.43 -1.68
CA ALA A 47 2.49 16.04 -0.30
C ALA A 47 3.39 16.77 0.73
N GLY A 48 4.39 17.54 0.28
CA GLY A 48 5.33 18.28 1.11
C GLY A 48 6.40 17.40 1.76
N LYS A 49 6.47 16.14 1.40
CA LYS A 49 7.44 15.16 1.92
C LYS A 49 7.73 14.08 0.90
N PRO A 50 8.95 13.49 0.91
CA PRO A 50 9.25 12.33 0.09
C PRO A 50 8.33 11.14 0.42
N LEU A 51 7.82 10.50 -0.63
CA LEU A 51 6.95 9.33 -0.53
C LEU A 51 7.77 8.04 -0.66
N SER A 52 7.26 6.95 -0.09
CA SER A 52 7.89 5.62 -0.18
C SER A 52 6.93 4.51 -0.62
N GLY A 53 5.62 4.75 -0.60
CA GLY A 53 4.61 3.79 -1.01
C GLY A 53 3.35 4.48 -1.54
N GLY A 54 2.87 4.01 -2.64
CA GLY A 54 1.65 4.52 -3.28
C GLY A 54 1.46 3.90 -4.67
N VAL A 55 0.30 4.00 -5.26
CA VAL A 55 -0.88 4.78 -4.87
C VAL A 55 -1.99 3.81 -4.53
N GLY A 56 -2.70 4.05 -3.43
CA GLY A 56 -4.02 3.44 -3.21
C GLY A 56 -5.10 4.46 -3.56
N ALA A 57 -6.14 4.06 -4.28
CA ALA A 57 -7.22 5.00 -4.61
C ALA A 57 -8.57 4.32 -4.71
N ASP A 58 -9.62 5.07 -4.42
CA ASP A 58 -11.00 4.78 -4.75
C ASP A 58 -11.67 6.00 -5.41
N GLN A 59 -13.00 6.02 -5.53
CA GLN A 59 -13.72 7.14 -6.13
C GLN A 59 -13.67 8.44 -5.31
N ARG A 60 -13.25 8.39 -4.03
CA ARG A 60 -13.26 9.51 -3.10
C ARG A 60 -11.89 10.03 -2.76
N MET A 61 -10.91 9.15 -2.64
CA MET A 61 -9.59 9.50 -2.13
C MET A 61 -8.44 8.77 -2.81
N VAL A 62 -7.29 9.41 -2.73
CA VAL A 62 -5.97 8.86 -3.08
C VAL A 62 -5.13 8.83 -1.81
N VAL A 63 -4.50 7.70 -1.52
CA VAL A 63 -3.69 7.52 -0.32
C VAL A 63 -2.25 7.17 -0.69
N VAL A 64 -1.31 7.87 -0.09
CA VAL A 64 0.13 7.65 -0.24
C VAL A 64 0.83 7.59 1.11
N GLY A 65 2.00 6.99 1.14
CA GLY A 65 2.77 6.81 2.36
C GLY A 65 4.21 7.29 2.25
N THR A 66 4.84 7.55 3.40
CA THR A 66 6.23 8.01 3.52
C THR A 66 7.11 6.98 4.23
N ALA A 67 8.43 7.12 4.06
CA ALA A 67 9.44 6.34 4.79
C ALA A 67 9.43 6.58 6.32
N LYS A 68 8.76 7.63 6.78
CA LYS A 68 8.58 7.91 8.21
C LYS A 68 7.23 7.39 8.76
N GLY A 69 6.50 6.60 7.97
CA GLY A 69 5.22 6.01 8.36
C GLY A 69 4.03 6.97 8.33
N GLU A 70 4.18 8.14 7.73
CA GLU A 70 3.04 9.04 7.56
C GLU A 70 2.20 8.60 6.36
N LEU A 71 0.89 8.71 6.51
CA LEU A 71 -0.10 8.49 5.46
C LEU A 71 -0.81 9.80 5.17
N PHE A 72 -1.00 10.09 3.91
CA PHE A 72 -1.75 11.25 3.43
C PHE A 72 -2.88 10.77 2.52
N ALA A 73 -4.10 11.20 2.82
CA ALA A 73 -5.25 11.01 1.95
C ALA A 73 -5.65 12.33 1.31
N PHE A 74 -5.81 12.32 0.01
CA PHE A 74 -6.21 13.48 -0.79
C PHE A 74 -7.51 13.16 -1.52
N ALA A 75 -8.37 14.16 -1.71
CA ALA A 75 -9.59 14.02 -2.48
C ALA A 75 -9.28 13.74 -3.97
N THR A 76 -9.95 12.76 -4.55
CA THR A 76 -9.82 12.46 -5.98
C THR A 76 -10.31 13.58 -6.88
N ALA A 77 -11.23 14.42 -6.39
CA ALA A 77 -11.83 15.50 -7.15
C ALA A 77 -10.81 16.62 -7.49
N ASP A 78 -10.04 17.07 -6.51
CA ASP A 78 -9.22 18.28 -6.61
C ASP A 78 -7.81 18.16 -5.98
N GLY A 79 -7.48 17.01 -5.37
CA GLY A 79 -6.22 16.80 -4.69
C GLY A 79 -6.12 17.48 -3.32
N SER A 80 -7.21 18.02 -2.77
CA SER A 80 -7.20 18.62 -1.43
C SER A 80 -6.94 17.58 -0.35
N LEU A 81 -6.20 17.96 0.69
CA LEU A 81 -5.89 17.07 1.81
C LEU A 81 -7.14 16.78 2.64
N LEU A 82 -7.50 15.49 2.75
CA LEU A 82 -8.61 15.04 3.59
C LEU A 82 -8.17 14.77 5.02
N TRP A 83 -7.14 13.97 5.20
CA TRP A 83 -6.59 13.64 6.51
C TRP A 83 -5.12 13.17 6.43
N LYS A 84 -4.50 13.13 7.60
CA LYS A 84 -3.18 12.53 7.83
C LYS A 84 -3.29 11.48 8.91
N ALA A 85 -2.54 10.38 8.74
CA ALA A 85 -2.43 9.34 9.74
C ALA A 85 -0.97 8.91 9.91
N ARG A 86 -0.69 8.03 10.87
CA ARG A 86 0.65 7.53 11.13
C ARG A 86 0.63 6.03 11.42
N ALA A 87 1.46 5.30 10.71
CA ALA A 87 1.81 3.90 10.98
C ALA A 87 3.03 3.82 11.90
N SER A 88 3.36 2.61 12.32
CA SER A 88 4.49 2.34 13.23
C SER A 88 5.86 2.42 12.56
N SER A 89 5.94 2.25 11.24
CA SER A 89 7.17 2.23 10.46
C SER A 89 6.91 2.70 9.03
N GLU A 90 7.93 2.72 8.19
CA GLU A 90 7.86 3.04 6.76
C GLU A 90 6.69 2.36 6.05
N ILE A 91 6.00 3.08 5.18
CA ILE A 91 5.00 2.49 4.27
C ILE A 91 5.73 1.90 3.07
N VAL A 92 5.71 0.58 2.96
CA VAL A 92 6.54 -0.18 1.99
C VAL A 92 5.79 -0.67 0.75
N ALA A 93 4.47 -0.44 0.71
CA ALA A 93 3.61 -0.88 -0.38
C ALA A 93 2.46 0.11 -0.61
N PRO A 94 1.83 0.11 -1.80
CA PRO A 94 0.61 0.87 -2.02
C PRO A 94 -0.45 0.53 -0.96
N PRO A 95 -1.04 1.53 -0.28
CA PRO A 95 -2.18 1.27 0.60
C PRO A 95 -3.37 0.74 -0.20
N THR A 96 -4.16 -0.12 0.41
CA THR A 96 -5.44 -0.55 -0.17
C THR A 96 -6.54 0.37 0.29
N VAL A 97 -7.30 0.91 -0.66
CA VAL A 97 -8.46 1.78 -0.39
C VAL A 97 -9.68 1.11 -1.00
N SER A 98 -10.57 0.58 -0.19
CA SER A 98 -11.78 -0.10 -0.64
C SER A 98 -12.76 -0.36 0.49
N SER A 99 -14.06 -0.45 0.15
CA SER A 99 -15.13 -0.91 1.06
C SER A 99 -15.17 -0.20 2.42
N GLY A 100 -14.90 1.12 2.43
CA GLY A 100 -14.94 1.90 3.66
C GLY A 100 -13.76 1.65 4.61
N LEU A 101 -12.63 1.21 4.08
CA LEU A 101 -11.42 0.93 4.83
C LEU A 101 -10.17 1.35 4.04
N VAL A 102 -9.19 1.91 4.74
CA VAL A 102 -7.85 2.13 4.22
C VAL A 102 -6.89 1.21 4.96
N ILE A 103 -6.14 0.38 4.23
CA ILE A 103 -5.22 -0.57 4.83
C ILE A 103 -3.82 -0.27 4.36
N ALA A 104 -2.91 -0.01 5.29
CA ALA A 104 -1.51 0.22 5.01
C ALA A 104 -0.64 -0.93 5.55
N ARG A 105 0.41 -1.25 4.80
CA ARG A 105 1.46 -2.16 5.22
C ARG A 105 2.71 -1.38 5.57
N SER A 106 3.23 -1.62 6.77
CA SER A 106 4.48 -1.00 7.23
C SER A 106 5.64 -1.99 7.26
N GLY A 107 6.87 -1.47 7.20
CA GLY A 107 8.11 -2.24 7.12
C GLY A 107 8.39 -3.12 8.34
N ASP A 108 7.73 -2.89 9.46
CA ASP A 108 7.74 -3.73 10.66
C ASP A 108 6.72 -4.88 10.63
N HIS A 109 6.27 -5.25 9.42
CA HIS A 109 5.33 -6.35 9.14
C HIS A 109 3.95 -6.19 9.77
N ARG A 110 3.49 -4.95 9.94
CA ARG A 110 2.12 -4.66 10.39
C ARG A 110 1.19 -4.34 9.23
N LEU A 111 -0.06 -4.78 9.38
CA LEU A 111 -1.19 -4.27 8.63
C LEU A 111 -1.98 -3.37 9.57
N THR A 112 -2.19 -2.15 9.17
CA THR A 112 -2.97 -1.18 9.95
C THR A 112 -4.14 -0.69 9.13
N ALA A 113 -5.34 -0.80 9.67
CA ALA A 113 -6.54 -0.27 9.06
C ALA A 113 -6.93 1.07 9.65
N TYR A 114 -7.39 1.96 8.79
CA TYR A 114 -7.81 3.31 9.13
C TYR A 114 -9.22 3.56 8.61
N ASP A 115 -9.94 4.41 9.34
CA ASP A 115 -11.22 4.93 8.88
C ASP A 115 -10.99 5.89 7.71
N PRO A 116 -11.69 5.72 6.58
CA PRO A 116 -11.50 6.57 5.41
C PRO A 116 -12.04 8.00 5.61
N LEU A 117 -12.85 8.25 6.64
CA LEU A 117 -13.42 9.57 6.88
C LEU A 117 -12.44 10.52 7.58
N ASP A 118 -11.68 10.02 8.54
CA ASP A 118 -10.84 10.87 9.39
C ASP A 118 -9.42 10.32 9.64
N GLY A 119 -9.07 9.16 9.05
CA GLY A 119 -7.75 8.54 9.21
C GLY A 119 -7.51 7.92 10.59
N LYS A 120 -8.54 7.81 11.46
CA LYS A 120 -8.40 7.13 12.75
C LYS A 120 -8.12 5.66 12.56
N ARG A 121 -7.19 5.14 13.36
CA ARG A 121 -6.84 3.73 13.36
C ARG A 121 -7.99 2.88 13.91
N LYS A 122 -8.45 1.91 13.11
CA LYS A 122 -9.50 0.94 13.48
C LYS A 122 -8.89 -0.28 14.17
N TRP A 123 -7.89 -0.91 13.53
CA TRP A 123 -7.20 -2.07 14.07
C TRP A 123 -5.77 -2.20 13.55
N VAL A 124 -4.98 -3.03 14.19
CA VAL A 124 -3.64 -3.43 13.77
C VAL A 124 -3.52 -4.93 13.85
N TYR A 125 -3.05 -5.55 12.79
CA TYR A 125 -2.54 -6.92 12.79
C TYR A 125 -1.03 -6.88 12.74
N GLN A 126 -0.39 -7.59 13.66
CA GLN A 126 1.07 -7.73 13.69
C GLN A 126 1.44 -9.20 13.72
N ARG A 127 2.39 -9.57 12.88
CA ARG A 127 3.04 -10.87 12.95
C ARG A 127 4.43 -10.72 13.56
N PRO A 128 4.90 -11.68 14.39
CA PRO A 128 6.30 -11.73 14.79
C PRO A 128 7.19 -11.73 13.55
N SER A 129 8.19 -10.85 13.51
CA SER A 129 9.10 -10.74 12.37
C SER A 129 10.10 -11.89 12.34
N THR A 130 10.46 -12.32 11.14
CA THR A 130 11.66 -13.12 10.91
C THR A 130 12.87 -12.19 10.85
N PRO A 131 14.07 -12.63 11.23
CA PRO A 131 15.27 -11.79 11.26
C PRO A 131 15.64 -11.18 9.91
N LEU A 132 15.28 -11.83 8.80
CA LEU A 132 15.61 -11.38 7.45
C LEU A 132 14.35 -11.40 6.57
N SER A 133 14.08 -10.30 5.89
CA SER A 133 12.97 -10.16 4.94
C SER A 133 13.31 -9.19 3.83
N LEU A 134 12.67 -9.36 2.67
CA LEU A 134 12.80 -8.43 1.55
C LEU A 134 12.10 -7.10 1.86
N ARG A 135 12.69 -6.00 1.38
CA ARG A 135 12.09 -4.67 1.51
C ARG A 135 10.91 -4.48 0.56
N VAL A 136 10.95 -5.10 -0.61
CA VAL A 136 9.88 -5.03 -1.60
C VAL A 136 8.81 -6.05 -1.26
N VAL A 137 7.64 -5.57 -0.91
CA VAL A 137 6.49 -6.39 -0.54
C VAL A 137 5.25 -5.94 -1.30
N ALA A 138 4.37 -6.88 -1.59
CA ALA A 138 3.07 -6.58 -2.16
C ALA A 138 2.18 -5.85 -1.14
N GLY A 139 1.32 -4.97 -1.63
CA GLY A 139 0.26 -4.37 -0.83
C GLY A 139 -0.75 -5.42 -0.33
N PRO A 140 -1.54 -5.09 0.68
CA PRO A 140 -2.68 -5.92 1.07
C PRO A 140 -3.76 -5.89 -0.01
N VAL A 141 -4.57 -6.95 -0.08
CA VAL A 141 -5.74 -7.04 -0.98
C VAL A 141 -6.97 -7.24 -0.11
N LEU A 142 -7.97 -6.38 -0.29
CA LEU A 142 -9.26 -6.48 0.38
C LEU A 142 -10.30 -7.05 -0.58
N ILE A 143 -10.94 -8.16 -0.19
CA ILE A 143 -12.02 -8.79 -0.92
C ILE A 143 -13.12 -9.12 0.07
N ASP A 144 -14.29 -8.55 -0.14
CA ASP A 144 -15.43 -8.64 0.77
C ASP A 144 -15.04 -8.25 2.21
N ARG A 145 -14.96 -9.24 3.11
CA ARG A 145 -14.60 -9.10 4.52
C ARG A 145 -13.19 -9.61 4.86
N TYR A 146 -12.40 -9.98 3.85
CA TYR A 146 -11.07 -10.58 4.04
C TYR A 146 -9.98 -9.65 3.55
N VAL A 147 -8.94 -9.47 4.34
CA VAL A 147 -7.72 -8.80 3.95
C VAL A 147 -6.63 -9.84 3.79
N PHE A 148 -6.14 -10.01 2.58
CA PHE A 148 -5.04 -10.92 2.26
C PHE A 148 -3.72 -10.16 2.20
N ALA A 149 -2.68 -10.72 2.78
CA ALA A 149 -1.33 -10.17 2.67
C ALA A 149 -0.27 -11.27 2.71
N GLY A 150 0.74 -11.12 1.86
CA GLY A 150 1.92 -11.98 1.89
C GLY A 150 2.89 -11.51 2.99
N PHE A 151 3.51 -12.44 3.70
CA PHE A 151 4.47 -12.18 4.76
C PHE A 151 5.77 -12.94 4.54
N PRO A 152 6.85 -12.56 5.26
CA PRO A 152 8.12 -13.28 5.22
C PRO A 152 7.97 -14.78 5.50
N GLY A 153 8.83 -15.56 4.89
CA GLY A 153 8.82 -17.03 4.98
C GLY A 153 7.74 -17.68 4.14
N GLY A 154 7.30 -17.02 3.06
CA GLY A 154 6.34 -17.56 2.09
C GLY A 154 4.93 -17.71 2.64
N LYS A 155 4.56 -16.91 3.62
CA LYS A 155 3.26 -17.00 4.29
C LYS A 155 2.24 -16.05 3.66
N LEU A 156 1.07 -16.59 3.32
CA LEU A 156 -0.12 -15.83 2.96
C LEU A 156 -1.10 -15.88 4.14
N ILE A 157 -1.59 -14.73 4.55
CA ILE A 157 -2.48 -14.60 5.71
C ILE A 157 -3.75 -13.88 5.28
N ALA A 158 -4.87 -14.36 5.76
CA ALA A 158 -6.15 -13.67 5.71
C ALA A 158 -6.52 -13.19 7.11
N VAL A 159 -6.85 -11.90 7.22
CA VAL A 159 -7.41 -11.31 8.44
C VAL A 159 -8.79 -10.73 8.18
N SER A 160 -9.59 -10.61 9.22
CA SER A 160 -10.91 -9.96 9.15
C SER A 160 -10.73 -8.47 8.85
N ALA A 161 -11.44 -7.95 7.84
CA ALA A 161 -11.47 -6.53 7.54
C ALA A 161 -12.13 -5.71 8.67
N GLU A 162 -13.02 -6.32 9.44
CA GLU A 162 -13.75 -5.65 10.52
C GLU A 162 -12.85 -5.30 11.72
N ASN A 163 -11.99 -6.25 12.14
CA ASN A 163 -11.25 -6.13 13.40
C ASN A 163 -9.78 -6.58 13.36
N GLY A 164 -9.28 -7.02 12.18
CA GLY A 164 -7.90 -7.46 12.01
C GLY A 164 -7.58 -8.83 12.62
N ALA A 165 -8.58 -9.59 13.10
CA ALA A 165 -8.37 -10.91 13.65
C ALA A 165 -7.87 -11.88 12.57
N PRO A 166 -6.84 -12.69 12.84
CA PRO A 166 -6.38 -13.70 11.90
C PRO A 166 -7.43 -14.78 11.70
N LEU A 167 -7.75 -15.08 10.44
CA LEU A 167 -8.75 -16.05 10.05
C LEU A 167 -8.13 -17.30 9.46
N TRP A 168 -7.06 -17.13 8.69
CA TRP A 168 -6.42 -18.19 7.96
C TRP A 168 -4.95 -17.86 7.68
N GLU A 169 -4.09 -18.87 7.67
CA GLU A 169 -2.69 -18.79 7.25
C GLU A 169 -2.36 -19.97 6.34
N GLY A 170 -1.71 -19.71 5.21
CA GLY A 170 -1.18 -20.71 4.29
C GLY A 170 0.30 -20.48 4.00
N THR A 171 1.01 -21.54 3.64
CA THR A 171 2.38 -21.45 3.16
C THR A 171 2.36 -21.65 1.64
N VAL A 172 2.71 -20.61 0.89
CA VAL A 172 2.72 -20.61 -0.58
C VAL A 172 4.12 -20.80 -1.17
N ALA A 173 5.15 -20.49 -0.38
CA ALA A 173 6.54 -20.75 -0.74
C ALA A 173 7.28 -21.32 0.47
N LEU A 174 8.02 -22.40 0.25
CA LEU A 174 8.85 -23.01 1.30
C LEU A 174 10.27 -22.43 1.20
N PRO A 175 10.84 -21.91 2.30
CA PRO A 175 12.24 -21.55 2.34
C PRO A 175 13.12 -22.75 1.98
N LYS A 176 13.96 -22.60 0.95
CA LYS A 176 14.89 -23.64 0.48
C LYS A 176 16.29 -23.07 0.40
N GLY A 177 17.29 -23.77 0.93
CA GLY A 177 18.68 -23.37 0.85
C GLY A 177 19.48 -23.70 2.11
N ALA A 178 20.79 -23.56 2.01
CA ALA A 178 21.74 -23.84 3.09
C ALA A 178 21.99 -22.62 3.98
N THR A 179 21.92 -21.41 3.40
CA THR A 179 22.16 -20.15 4.11
C THR A 179 20.84 -19.45 4.46
N GLU A 180 20.90 -18.48 5.39
CA GLU A 180 19.73 -17.66 5.73
C GLU A 180 19.24 -16.84 4.54
N LEU A 181 20.14 -16.35 3.68
CA LEU A 181 19.80 -15.63 2.46
C LEU A 181 19.06 -16.52 1.45
N ASP A 182 19.51 -17.77 1.28
CA ASP A 182 18.85 -18.73 0.39
C ASP A 182 17.43 -19.09 0.89
N ARG A 183 17.16 -18.90 2.18
CA ARG A 183 15.86 -19.21 2.81
C ARG A 183 14.86 -18.05 2.78
N VAL A 184 15.23 -16.91 2.17
CA VAL A 184 14.28 -15.81 1.99
C VAL A 184 13.21 -16.24 0.96
N ALA A 185 11.99 -16.40 1.42
CA ALA A 185 10.85 -16.84 0.62
C ALA A 185 9.67 -15.86 0.82
N ASP A 186 9.94 -14.58 0.56
CA ASP A 186 8.96 -13.53 0.77
C ASP A 186 8.00 -13.43 -0.42
N ILE A 187 6.73 -13.18 -0.13
CA ILE A 187 5.72 -12.96 -1.17
C ILE A 187 5.80 -11.49 -1.60
N SER A 188 6.31 -11.28 -2.82
CA SER A 188 6.49 -9.95 -3.40
C SER A 188 5.41 -9.55 -4.42
N SER A 189 4.52 -10.48 -4.80
CA SER A 189 3.42 -10.23 -5.73
C SER A 189 2.08 -10.16 -5.02
N LEU A 190 1.14 -9.41 -5.61
CA LEU A 190 -0.24 -9.39 -5.14
C LEU A 190 -0.89 -10.78 -5.29
N PRO A 191 -1.72 -11.21 -4.32
CA PRO A 191 -2.57 -12.37 -4.50
C PRO A 191 -3.51 -12.14 -5.70
N VAL A 192 -3.62 -13.13 -6.57
CA VAL A 192 -4.62 -13.16 -7.65
C VAL A 192 -5.74 -14.10 -7.18
N ILE A 193 -6.97 -13.64 -7.31
CA ILE A 193 -8.18 -14.35 -6.88
C ILE A 193 -9.13 -14.44 -8.06
#